data_67e0468b0545a35cf6f080e17aebefb5
#
_entry.id   67e0468b0545a35cf6f080e17aebefb5
#
_cell.length_a   1.000
_cell.length_b   1.000
_cell.length_c   1.000
_cell.angle_alpha   90.00
_cell.angle_beta   90.00
_cell.angle_gamma   90.00
#
_symmetry.space_group_name_H-M   'P 1'
#
loop_
_entity.id
_entity.type
_entity.pdbx_description
1 polymer ?
#
loop_
_entity_poly.entity_id
_entity_poly.type
_entity_poly.pdbx_seq_one_letter_code
_entity_poly.pdbx_strand_id
1 'polypeptide(L)'
;MNEALLALDRGDLATAQRLMGSAVEVPEAGQGIGFLQMHEGKYADAVRSFGNTPSNALAIAQIMQGQYADATRTLAAVAQPNGETAYLKAVVAARTNDLQGLISNLRSAIAQDSSYALRAQRDLEFAAFSQTPEFVALVK
;
A
#
# COMPACT_ATOMS: atom_id res chain seq x y z
N MET A 1 25.22 -9.44 7.77
CA MET A 1 23.80 -9.21 8.10
C MET A 1 23.32 -10.40 8.92
N ASN A 2 22.65 -10.14 10.02
CA ASN A 2 22.21 -11.21 10.88
C ASN A 2 20.84 -11.78 10.44
N GLU A 3 20.51 -12.97 10.94
CA GLU A 3 19.29 -13.67 10.55
C GLU A 3 18.01 -12.94 10.92
N ALA A 4 18.01 -12.23 12.05
CA ALA A 4 16.82 -11.49 12.49
C ALA A 4 16.48 -10.36 11.52
N LEU A 5 17.50 -9.67 11.02
CA LEU A 5 17.31 -8.60 10.05
C LEU A 5 16.78 -9.16 8.73
N LEU A 6 17.30 -10.31 8.29
CA LEU A 6 16.81 -10.98 7.09
C LEU A 6 15.34 -11.40 7.22
N ALA A 7 14.95 -11.88 8.40
CA ALA A 7 13.57 -12.28 8.63
C ALA A 7 12.61 -11.08 8.55
N LEU A 8 13.02 -9.92 9.10
CA LEU A 8 12.22 -8.70 9.01
C LEU A 8 12.11 -8.24 7.56
N ASP A 9 13.22 -8.29 6.81
CA ASP A 9 13.21 -7.92 5.39
C ASP A 9 12.27 -8.81 4.59
N ARG A 10 12.23 -10.10 4.88
CA ARG A 10 11.32 -11.03 4.21
C ARG A 10 9.87 -10.71 4.50
N GLY A 11 9.54 -10.32 5.73
CA GLY A 11 8.19 -9.93 6.09
C GLY A 11 7.76 -8.68 5.34
N ASP A 12 8.63 -7.68 5.27
CA ASP A 12 8.36 -6.45 4.53
C ASP A 12 8.23 -6.73 3.04
N LEU A 13 9.09 -7.59 2.50
CA LEU A 13 9.04 -7.96 1.10
C LEU A 13 7.72 -8.65 0.76
N ALA A 14 7.28 -9.58 1.61
CA ALA A 14 6.01 -10.28 1.39
C ALA A 14 4.84 -9.30 1.40
N THR A 15 4.86 -8.31 2.30
CA THR A 15 3.82 -7.28 2.36
C THR A 15 3.83 -6.45 1.07
N ALA A 16 5.01 -6.01 0.64
CA ALA A 16 5.14 -5.20 -0.57
C ALA A 16 4.67 -5.97 -1.80
N GLN A 17 5.06 -7.23 -1.92
CA GLN A 17 4.65 -8.06 -3.05
C GLN A 17 3.14 -8.28 -3.07
N ARG A 18 2.52 -8.47 -1.90
CA ARG A 18 1.07 -8.62 -1.82
C ARG A 18 0.37 -7.35 -2.27
N LEU A 19 0.84 -6.18 -1.83
CA LEU A 19 0.27 -4.90 -2.24
C LEU A 19 0.46 -4.66 -3.73
N MET A 20 1.63 -4.99 -4.27
CA MET A 20 1.92 -4.82 -5.69
C MET A 20 1.11 -5.76 -6.57
N GLY A 21 0.86 -6.98 -6.10
CA GLY A 21 0.09 -7.95 -6.85
C GLY A 21 -1.33 -7.49 -7.16
N SER A 22 -1.85 -6.57 -6.35
CA SER A 22 -3.18 -6.02 -6.54
C SER A 22 -3.16 -4.72 -7.36
N ALA A 23 -2.02 -4.03 -7.39
CA ALA A 23 -1.85 -2.79 -8.15
C ALA A 23 -1.35 -3.13 -9.55
N VAL A 24 -2.23 -3.74 -10.36
CA VAL A 24 -1.85 -4.24 -11.67
C VAL A 24 -1.70 -3.09 -12.64
N GLU A 25 -0.47 -2.63 -12.83
CA GLU A 25 -0.13 -1.61 -13.79
C GLU A 25 0.99 -2.12 -14.67
N VAL A 26 0.90 -1.84 -15.97
CA VAL A 26 2.00 -2.13 -16.88
C VAL A 26 3.06 -1.05 -16.65
N PRO A 27 4.28 -1.42 -16.22
CA PRO A 27 5.30 -0.41 -15.97
C PRO A 27 5.72 0.27 -17.27
N GLU A 28 5.80 1.60 -17.22
CA GLU A 28 6.31 2.37 -18.32
C GLU A 28 7.83 2.24 -18.39
N ALA A 29 8.43 2.71 -19.50
CA ALA A 29 9.87 2.72 -19.67
C ALA A 29 10.50 3.49 -18.49
N GLY A 30 11.48 2.88 -17.84
CA GLY A 30 12.14 3.43 -16.65
C GLY A 30 11.52 3.01 -15.34
N GLN A 31 10.25 2.62 -15.33
CA GLN A 31 9.61 2.16 -14.10
C GLN A 31 9.80 0.66 -13.86
N GLY A 32 10.17 -0.08 -14.90
CA GLY A 32 10.44 -1.51 -14.75
C GLY A 32 11.53 -1.82 -13.75
N ILE A 33 12.56 -0.98 -13.69
CA ILE A 33 13.65 -1.13 -12.71
C ILE A 33 13.11 -0.95 -11.29
N GLY A 34 12.24 0.05 -11.08
CA GLY A 34 11.60 0.27 -9.79
C GLY A 34 10.78 -0.93 -9.33
N PHE A 35 9.99 -1.51 -10.23
CA PHE A 35 9.22 -2.71 -9.92
C PHE A 35 10.13 -3.87 -9.52
N LEU A 36 11.22 -4.08 -10.25
CA LEU A 36 12.17 -5.13 -9.94
C LEU A 36 12.77 -4.91 -8.54
N GLN A 37 13.16 -3.68 -8.25
CA GLN A 37 13.73 -3.33 -6.95
C GLN A 37 12.73 -3.56 -5.82
N MET A 38 11.44 -3.27 -6.06
CA MET A 38 10.39 -3.58 -5.10
C MET A 38 10.33 -5.07 -4.80
N HIS A 39 10.40 -5.91 -5.84
CA HIS A 39 10.39 -7.37 -5.67
C HIS A 39 11.64 -7.86 -4.92
N GLU A 40 12.73 -7.12 -5.00
CA GLU A 40 13.97 -7.45 -4.31
C GLU A 40 14.03 -6.86 -2.88
N GLY A 41 13.02 -6.09 -2.49
CA GLY A 41 12.99 -5.44 -1.19
C GLY A 41 13.85 -4.19 -1.10
N LYS A 42 14.30 -3.66 -2.23
CA LYS A 42 15.15 -2.46 -2.30
C LYS A 42 14.28 -1.21 -2.44
N TYR A 43 13.56 -0.88 -1.39
CA TYR A 43 12.52 0.16 -1.44
C TYR A 43 13.10 1.56 -1.67
N ALA A 44 14.22 1.88 -1.05
CA ALA A 44 14.85 3.19 -1.24
C ALA A 44 15.30 3.37 -2.70
N ASP A 45 15.85 2.31 -3.28
CA ASP A 45 16.26 2.33 -4.69
C ASP A 45 15.04 2.44 -5.60
N ALA A 46 13.96 1.73 -5.26
CA ALA A 46 12.72 1.79 -6.03
C ALA A 46 12.14 3.21 -6.04
N VAL A 47 12.13 3.89 -4.90
CA VAL A 47 11.66 5.27 -4.82
C VAL A 47 12.45 6.17 -5.79
N ARG A 48 13.78 6.01 -5.81
CA ARG A 48 14.62 6.78 -6.74
C ARG A 48 14.33 6.44 -8.20
N SER A 49 14.13 5.15 -8.49
CA SER A 49 13.87 4.69 -9.86
C SER A 49 12.52 5.17 -10.38
N PHE A 50 11.50 5.19 -9.52
CA PHE A 50 10.19 5.70 -9.90
C PHE A 50 10.21 7.22 -10.13
N GLY A 51 11.14 7.92 -9.51
CA GLY A 51 11.30 9.36 -9.69
C GLY A 51 10.13 10.16 -9.14
N ASN A 52 9.71 11.18 -9.88
CA ASN A 52 8.65 12.09 -9.43
C ASN A 52 7.29 11.78 -10.04
N THR A 53 7.15 10.66 -10.73
CA THR A 53 5.87 10.27 -11.34
C THR A 53 4.99 9.59 -10.29
N PRO A 54 3.88 10.21 -9.87
CA PRO A 54 3.01 9.58 -8.88
C PRO A 54 2.39 8.29 -9.41
N SER A 55 2.47 7.23 -8.61
CA SER A 55 1.85 5.95 -8.95
C SER A 55 1.58 5.16 -7.68
N ASN A 56 0.72 4.15 -7.79
CA ASN A 56 0.48 3.25 -6.68
C ASN A 56 1.77 2.53 -6.26
N ALA A 57 2.59 2.14 -7.23
CA ALA A 57 3.86 1.46 -6.94
C ALA A 57 4.83 2.34 -6.16
N LEU A 58 4.96 3.61 -6.56
CA LEU A 58 5.80 4.55 -5.80
C LEU A 58 5.29 4.70 -4.37
N ALA A 59 3.98 4.82 -4.21
CA ALA A 59 3.38 4.94 -2.88
C ALA A 59 3.69 3.71 -2.02
N ILE A 60 3.62 2.51 -2.59
CA ILE A 60 3.96 1.29 -1.85
C ILE A 60 5.40 1.33 -1.37
N ALA A 61 6.34 1.74 -2.24
CA ALA A 61 7.74 1.87 -1.87
C ALA A 61 7.92 2.86 -0.72
N GLN A 62 7.24 3.99 -0.77
CA GLN A 62 7.27 4.99 0.29
C GLN A 62 6.69 4.46 1.60
N ILE A 63 5.59 3.70 1.52
CA ILE A 63 4.99 3.06 2.70
C ILE A 63 5.99 2.10 3.36
N MET A 64 6.67 1.29 2.55
CA MET A 64 7.65 0.33 3.06
C MET A 64 8.86 1.03 3.69
N GLN A 65 9.15 2.26 3.28
CA GLN A 65 10.20 3.10 3.86
C GLN A 65 9.75 3.86 5.11
N GLY A 66 8.46 3.76 5.46
CA GLY A 66 7.90 4.53 6.56
C GLY A 66 7.67 6.00 6.21
N GLN A 67 7.73 6.35 4.93
CA GLN A 67 7.55 7.73 4.46
C GLN A 67 6.07 7.99 4.18
N TYR A 68 5.26 8.00 5.24
CA TYR A 68 3.80 8.04 5.12
C TYR A 68 3.29 9.37 4.55
N ALA A 69 3.90 10.48 4.93
CA ALA A 69 3.51 11.79 4.40
C ALA A 69 3.77 11.85 2.88
N ASP A 70 4.90 11.32 2.45
CA ASP A 70 5.23 11.27 1.03
C ASP A 70 4.27 10.35 0.28
N ALA A 71 3.96 9.19 0.86
CA ALA A 71 3.00 8.26 0.26
C ALA A 71 1.63 8.90 0.11
N THR A 72 1.18 9.65 1.10
CA THR A 72 -0.10 10.37 1.04
C THR A 72 -0.12 11.36 -0.12
N ARG A 73 0.95 12.13 -0.27
CA ARG A 73 1.07 13.09 -1.39
C ARG A 73 1.08 12.37 -2.73
N THR A 74 1.82 11.27 -2.82
CA THR A 74 1.89 10.46 -4.04
C THR A 74 0.52 9.94 -4.43
N LEU A 75 -0.20 9.35 -3.48
CA LEU A 75 -1.53 8.78 -3.76
C LEU A 75 -2.53 9.86 -4.15
N ALA A 76 -2.44 11.04 -3.55
CA ALA A 76 -3.31 12.17 -3.91
C ALA A 76 -3.03 12.70 -5.32
N ALA A 77 -1.82 12.48 -5.83
CA ALA A 77 -1.39 13.01 -7.13
C ALA A 77 -1.47 11.99 -8.27
N VAL A 78 -1.89 10.74 -8.00
CA VAL A 78 -2.04 9.73 -9.05
C VAL A 78 -3.04 10.22 -10.08
N ALA A 79 -2.63 10.20 -11.37
CA ALA A 79 -3.42 10.80 -12.44
C ALA A 79 -4.75 10.07 -12.66
N GLN A 80 -4.75 8.73 -12.52
CA GLN A 80 -5.96 7.92 -12.71
C GLN A 80 -6.14 7.02 -11.48
N PRO A 81 -6.59 7.60 -10.36
CA PRO A 81 -6.76 6.81 -9.15
C PRO A 81 -7.86 5.75 -9.33
N ASN A 82 -7.63 4.59 -8.75
CA ASN A 82 -8.56 3.47 -8.81
C ASN A 82 -8.85 2.95 -7.39
N GLY A 83 -9.55 1.81 -7.31
CA GLY A 83 -9.82 1.19 -6.02
C GLY A 83 -8.56 0.87 -5.24
N GLU A 84 -7.50 0.45 -5.93
CA GLU A 84 -6.22 0.16 -5.28
C GLU A 84 -5.60 1.43 -4.69
N THR A 85 -5.72 2.56 -5.38
CA THR A 85 -5.25 3.85 -4.86
C THR A 85 -5.95 4.17 -3.53
N ALA A 86 -7.27 4.00 -3.49
CA ALA A 86 -8.04 4.22 -2.26
C ALA A 86 -7.64 3.21 -1.16
N TYR A 87 -7.43 1.96 -1.53
CA TYR A 87 -7.02 0.93 -0.59
C TYR A 87 -5.66 1.28 0.04
N LEU A 88 -4.71 1.74 -0.77
CA LEU A 88 -3.40 2.15 -0.26
C LEU A 88 -3.49 3.37 0.66
N LYS A 89 -4.40 4.30 0.38
CA LYS A 89 -4.66 5.41 1.31
C LYS A 89 -5.15 4.89 2.65
N ALA A 90 -5.98 3.84 2.64
CA ALA A 90 -6.44 3.21 3.87
C ALA A 90 -5.29 2.54 4.62
N VAL A 91 -4.36 1.91 3.90
CA VAL A 91 -3.16 1.32 4.51
C VAL A 91 -2.34 2.38 5.22
N VAL A 92 -2.11 3.53 4.58
CA VAL A 92 -1.37 4.63 5.21
C VAL A 92 -2.10 5.12 6.46
N ALA A 93 -3.43 5.27 6.37
CA ALA A 93 -4.23 5.68 7.51
C ALA A 93 -4.10 4.70 8.68
N ALA A 94 -4.11 3.39 8.38
CA ALA A 94 -3.94 2.38 9.41
C ALA A 94 -2.57 2.48 10.09
N ARG A 95 -1.52 2.69 9.30
CA ARG A 95 -0.16 2.78 9.82
C ARG A 95 0.09 4.07 10.60
N THR A 96 -0.69 5.11 10.33
CA THR A 96 -0.59 6.38 11.07
C THR A 96 -1.68 6.51 12.14
N ASN A 97 -2.39 5.43 12.42
CA ASN A 97 -3.43 5.35 13.45
C ASN A 97 -4.57 6.37 13.24
N ASP A 98 -4.98 6.52 11.98
CA ASP A 98 -6.06 7.42 11.58
C ASP A 98 -7.29 6.59 11.20
N LEU A 99 -8.15 6.33 12.18
CA LEU A 99 -9.34 5.50 11.96
C LEU A 99 -10.29 6.12 10.95
N GLN A 100 -10.52 7.43 11.02
CA GLN A 100 -11.45 8.09 10.10
C GLN A 100 -10.96 8.02 8.67
N GLY A 101 -9.67 8.26 8.44
CA GLY A 101 -9.06 8.12 7.13
C GLY A 101 -9.12 6.70 6.61
N LEU A 102 -8.87 5.72 7.49
CA LEU A 102 -8.97 4.31 7.12
C LEU A 102 -10.38 3.97 6.65
N ILE A 103 -11.39 4.34 7.40
CA ILE A 103 -12.80 4.02 7.08
C ILE A 103 -13.22 4.72 5.78
N SER A 104 -12.91 6.00 5.64
CA SER A 104 -13.28 6.78 4.46
C SER A 104 -12.66 6.21 3.19
N ASN A 105 -11.37 5.93 3.22
CA ASN A 105 -10.65 5.43 2.05
C ASN A 105 -11.01 3.98 1.73
N LEU A 106 -11.19 3.15 2.74
CA LEU A 106 -11.58 1.76 2.53
C LEU A 106 -13.01 1.69 1.96
N ARG A 107 -13.90 2.55 2.45
CA ARG A 107 -15.25 2.63 1.89
C ARG A 107 -15.21 3.00 0.40
N SER A 108 -14.34 3.93 0.03
CA SER A 108 -14.16 4.30 -1.37
C SER A 108 -13.67 3.13 -2.22
N ALA A 109 -12.72 2.35 -1.71
CA ALA A 109 -12.22 1.17 -2.42
C ALA A 109 -13.32 0.14 -2.60
N ILE A 110 -14.08 -0.14 -1.55
CA ILE A 110 -15.18 -1.13 -1.59
C ILE A 110 -16.27 -0.68 -2.54
N ALA A 111 -16.55 0.61 -2.61
CA ALA A 111 -17.55 1.15 -3.54
C ALA A 111 -17.15 0.91 -5.00
N GLN A 112 -15.85 0.87 -5.28
CA GLN A 112 -15.36 0.60 -6.64
C GLN A 112 -15.31 -0.88 -6.94
N ASP A 113 -15.00 -1.71 -5.95
CA ASP A 113 -14.93 -3.17 -6.09
C ASP A 113 -15.19 -3.79 -4.71
N SER A 114 -16.30 -4.49 -4.58
CA SER A 114 -16.70 -5.08 -3.30
C SER A 114 -15.72 -6.12 -2.77
N SER A 115 -14.84 -6.67 -3.62
CA SER A 115 -13.85 -7.65 -3.17
C SER A 115 -12.84 -7.06 -2.19
N TYR A 116 -12.70 -5.75 -2.16
CA TYR A 116 -11.83 -5.10 -1.17
C TYR A 116 -12.30 -5.31 0.26
N ALA A 117 -13.59 -5.54 0.48
CA ALA A 117 -14.10 -5.83 1.82
C ALA A 117 -13.48 -7.13 2.36
N LEU A 118 -13.50 -8.19 1.57
CA LEU A 118 -12.92 -9.48 1.96
C LEU A 118 -11.41 -9.38 2.12
N ARG A 119 -10.76 -8.67 1.21
CA ARG A 119 -9.31 -8.45 1.29
C ARG A 119 -8.95 -7.74 2.59
N ALA A 120 -9.71 -6.70 2.95
CA ALA A 120 -9.46 -5.94 4.18
C ALA A 120 -9.63 -6.78 5.43
N GLN A 121 -10.62 -7.69 5.46
CA GLN A 121 -10.83 -8.59 6.58
C GLN A 121 -9.59 -9.44 6.87
N ARG A 122 -8.85 -9.79 5.83
CA ARG A 122 -7.71 -10.71 5.91
C ARG A 122 -6.37 -10.01 5.92
N ASP A 123 -6.37 -8.68 5.74
CA ASP A 123 -5.12 -7.93 5.62
C ASP A 123 -4.56 -7.60 7.00
N LEU A 124 -3.32 -8.02 7.25
CA LEU A 124 -2.63 -7.73 8.49
C LEU A 124 -2.43 -6.23 8.73
N GLU A 125 -2.46 -5.43 7.66
CA GLU A 125 -2.37 -3.97 7.79
C GLU A 125 -3.48 -3.40 8.67
N PHE A 126 -4.63 -4.05 8.69
CA PHE A 126 -5.79 -3.58 9.44
C PHE A 126 -6.05 -4.37 10.73
N ALA A 127 -5.13 -5.24 11.11
CA ALA A 127 -5.31 -6.12 12.28
C ALA A 127 -5.61 -5.35 13.56
N ALA A 128 -4.97 -4.19 13.74
CA ALA A 128 -5.20 -3.36 14.94
C ALA A 128 -6.62 -2.82 15.02
N PHE A 129 -7.34 -2.77 13.91
CA PHE A 129 -8.70 -2.24 13.84
C PHE A 129 -9.76 -3.32 13.67
N SER A 130 -9.37 -4.59 13.70
CA SER A 130 -10.26 -5.72 13.40
C SER A 130 -11.47 -5.83 14.34
N GLN A 131 -11.38 -5.24 15.53
CA GLN A 131 -12.46 -5.25 16.51
C GLN A 131 -13.22 -3.92 16.58
N THR A 132 -12.81 -2.93 15.78
CA THR A 132 -13.45 -1.62 15.77
C THR A 132 -14.82 -1.74 15.10
N PRO A 133 -15.92 -1.26 15.72
CA PRO A 133 -17.26 -1.43 15.16
C PRO A 133 -17.40 -0.85 13.75
N GLU A 134 -16.83 0.32 13.48
CA GLU A 134 -16.90 0.95 12.17
C GLU A 134 -16.23 0.08 11.10
N PHE A 135 -15.06 -0.49 11.43
CA PHE A 135 -14.35 -1.37 10.52
C PHE A 135 -15.14 -2.66 10.27
N VAL A 136 -15.62 -3.29 11.34
CA VAL A 136 -16.38 -4.53 11.24
C VAL A 136 -17.62 -4.34 10.37
N ALA A 137 -18.36 -3.24 10.56
CA ALA A 137 -19.55 -2.94 9.77
C ALA A 137 -19.23 -2.74 8.31
N LEU A 138 -18.09 -2.11 8.02
CA LEU A 138 -17.70 -1.78 6.66
C LEU A 138 -17.30 -3.01 5.84
N VAL A 139 -16.60 -3.96 6.45
CA VAL A 139 -16.02 -5.12 5.74
C VAL A 139 -16.85 -6.38 5.86
N LYS A 140 -17.96 -6.30 6.54
CA LYS A 140 -18.85 -7.42 6.82
C LYS A 140 -19.49 -8.02 5.55
#